data_347731f164b15051dc0a4937f018e55d
#
_entry.id   347731f164b15051dc0a4937f018e55d
#
_cell.length_a   1.000
_cell.length_b   1.000
_cell.length_c   1.000
_cell.angle_alpha   90.00
_cell.angle_beta   90.00
_cell.angle_gamma   90.00
#
_symmetry.space_group_name_H-M   'P 1'
#
loop_
_entity.id
_entity.type
_entity.pdbx_description
1 polymer ?
#
loop_
_entity_poly.entity_id
_entity_poly.type
_entity_poly.pdbx_seq_one_letter_code
_entity_poly.pdbx_strand_id
1 'polypeptide(L)'
;MADLKVLGISGSLRKASFNMAALRACGEMMPEGMSLTIARIDDIPLFNQDVFDAGIPEAAKRLRAEVAAADGVLIASPEYNFSLTAALKNAIDWVSRPPNQSWQDKPVAIFSVSAGPMGGARVQYDLRRILGQIWAHVLPRPEVFIGASASKFDAQGRLTDETTRKFLGELLAGFKPWILRMQVKK
;
A
#
# COMPACT_ATOMS: atom_id res chain seq x y z
N MET A 1 -23.95 1.58 -8.01
CA MET A 1 -22.85 0.60 -8.08
C MET A 1 -22.35 0.40 -6.66
N ALA A 2 -21.94 -0.81 -6.28
CA ALA A 2 -21.36 -1.04 -4.96
C ALA A 2 -20.05 -0.24 -4.81
N ASP A 3 -19.76 0.27 -3.59
CA ASP A 3 -18.54 1.00 -3.32
C ASP A 3 -17.31 0.07 -3.46
N LEU A 4 -16.29 0.54 -4.20
CA LEU A 4 -15.02 -0.16 -4.31
C LEU A 4 -14.25 -0.09 -2.98
N LYS A 5 -13.86 -1.22 -2.47
CA LYS A 5 -13.14 -1.36 -1.19
C LYS A 5 -11.64 -1.35 -1.43
N VAL A 6 -10.95 -0.33 -0.97
CA VAL A 6 -9.49 -0.23 -1.05
C VAL A 6 -8.89 -0.58 0.31
N LEU A 7 -7.89 -1.46 0.30
CA LEU A 7 -7.09 -1.76 1.48
C LEU A 7 -5.80 -0.95 1.45
N GLY A 8 -5.59 -0.08 2.44
CA GLY A 8 -4.36 0.67 2.62
C GLY A 8 -3.33 -0.13 3.42
N ILE A 9 -2.09 -0.18 2.97
CA ILE A 9 -0.98 -0.79 3.70
C ILE A 9 0.15 0.23 3.86
N SER A 10 0.50 0.53 5.12
CA SER A 10 1.66 1.36 5.43
C SER A 10 2.88 0.49 5.69
N GLY A 11 3.97 0.69 4.94
CA GLY A 11 5.25 0.02 5.18
C GLY A 11 6.00 0.51 6.43
N SER A 12 5.50 1.53 7.13
CA SER A 12 6.16 2.10 8.30
C SER A 12 5.41 1.74 9.59
N LEU A 13 6.11 1.16 10.54
CA LEU A 13 5.59 0.82 11.87
C LEU A 13 5.75 1.95 12.90
N ARG A 14 6.34 3.09 12.52
CA ARG A 14 6.52 4.22 13.44
C ARG A 14 5.16 4.81 13.83
N LYS A 15 4.96 5.13 15.12
CA LYS A 15 3.73 5.81 15.61
C LYS A 15 3.49 7.13 14.89
N ALA A 16 4.53 7.95 14.71
CA ALA A 16 4.48 9.22 13.96
C ALA A 16 4.95 9.03 12.51
N SER A 17 4.41 8.05 11.81
CA SER A 17 4.76 7.76 10.42
C SER A 17 4.08 8.73 9.45
N PHE A 18 4.86 9.45 8.65
CA PHE A 18 4.34 10.27 7.56
C PHE A 18 3.69 9.44 6.44
N ASN A 19 4.13 8.20 6.23
CA ASN A 19 3.46 7.29 5.29
C ASN A 19 2.05 6.91 5.79
N MET A 20 1.92 6.61 7.08
CA MET A 20 0.61 6.37 7.68
C MET A 20 -0.27 7.63 7.67
N ALA A 21 0.31 8.79 7.94
CA ALA A 21 -0.41 10.07 7.91
C ALA A 21 -0.93 10.41 6.50
N ALA A 22 -0.09 10.23 5.47
CA ALA A 22 -0.50 10.40 4.08
C ALA A 22 -1.58 9.38 3.67
N LEU A 23 -1.48 8.14 4.14
CA LEU A 23 -2.50 7.11 3.87
C LEU A 23 -3.86 7.48 4.50
N ARG A 24 -3.87 8.04 5.72
CA ARG A 24 -5.09 8.57 6.34
C ARG A 24 -5.67 9.74 5.55
N ALA A 25 -4.82 10.67 5.08
CA ALA A 25 -5.25 11.77 4.23
C ALA A 25 -5.85 11.26 2.89
N CYS A 26 -5.34 10.15 2.33
CA CYS A 26 -5.99 9.49 1.19
C CYS A 26 -7.41 9.05 1.53
N GLY A 27 -7.67 8.54 2.75
CA GLY A 27 -9.02 8.17 3.18
C GLY A 27 -10.02 9.33 3.15
N GLU A 28 -9.55 10.55 3.49
CA GLU A 28 -10.35 11.79 3.43
C GLU A 28 -10.61 12.27 1.98
N MET A 29 -9.77 11.86 1.05
CA MET A 29 -9.79 12.29 -0.35
C MET A 29 -10.26 11.20 -1.32
N MET A 30 -10.82 10.08 -0.80
CA MET A 30 -11.27 8.99 -1.68
C MET A 30 -12.34 9.48 -2.67
N PRO A 31 -12.22 9.12 -3.95
CA PRO A 31 -13.26 9.43 -4.92
C PRO A 31 -14.61 8.82 -4.52
N GLU A 32 -15.71 9.47 -4.94
CA GLU A 32 -17.05 8.96 -4.73
C GLU A 32 -17.19 7.50 -5.20
N GLY A 33 -17.82 6.65 -4.40
CA GLY A 33 -17.98 5.22 -4.65
C GLY A 33 -16.70 4.41 -4.39
N MET A 34 -15.79 4.94 -3.56
CA MET A 34 -14.63 4.21 -3.04
C MET A 34 -14.50 4.43 -1.53
N SER A 35 -14.03 3.43 -0.81
CA SER A 35 -13.72 3.52 0.61
C SER A 35 -12.33 2.95 0.90
N LEU A 36 -11.65 3.49 1.93
CA LEU A 36 -10.34 3.04 2.36
C LEU A 36 -10.41 2.48 3.79
N THR A 37 -9.94 1.25 3.96
CA THR A 37 -9.59 0.68 5.26
C THR A 37 -8.09 0.48 5.34
N ILE A 38 -7.50 0.56 6.54
CA ILE A 38 -6.04 0.42 6.70
C ILE A 38 -5.73 -0.88 7.43
N ALA A 39 -4.94 -1.73 6.80
CA ALA A 39 -4.48 -2.98 7.36
C ALA A 39 -3.44 -2.77 8.47
N ARG A 40 -3.44 -3.62 9.44
CA ARG A 40 -2.40 -3.75 10.46
C ARG A 40 -1.37 -4.79 10.02
N ILE A 41 -0.08 -4.46 10.08
CA ILE A 41 1.02 -5.36 9.72
C ILE A 41 2.11 -5.49 10.81
N ASP A 42 1.98 -4.77 11.92
CA ASP A 42 2.96 -4.73 13.01
C ASP A 42 2.95 -5.98 13.91
N ASP A 43 1.91 -6.79 13.83
CA ASP A 43 1.72 -8.01 14.59
C ASP A 43 2.00 -9.30 13.79
N ILE A 44 2.44 -9.17 12.54
CA ILE A 44 2.71 -10.33 11.68
C ILE A 44 4.12 -10.86 11.98
N PRO A 45 4.28 -12.11 12.43
CA PRO A 45 5.60 -12.69 12.69
C PRO A 45 6.43 -12.76 11.39
N LEU A 46 7.74 -12.80 11.53
CA LEU A 46 8.61 -13.00 10.36
C LEU A 46 8.25 -14.31 9.65
N PHE A 47 8.21 -14.24 8.32
CA PHE A 47 7.91 -15.41 7.51
C PHE A 47 8.98 -16.48 7.73
N ASN A 48 8.51 -17.68 8.01
CA ASN A 48 9.30 -18.90 8.12
C ASN A 48 8.49 -20.04 7.51
N GLN A 49 9.10 -20.82 6.64
CA GLN A 49 8.45 -21.93 5.97
C GLN A 49 7.96 -23.00 6.95
N ASP A 50 8.74 -23.31 7.99
CA ASP A 50 8.34 -24.30 9.00
C ASP A 50 7.09 -23.85 9.76
N VAL A 51 6.97 -22.55 10.04
CA VAL A 51 5.77 -21.97 10.66
C VAL A 51 4.58 -22.03 9.70
N PHE A 52 4.81 -21.74 8.41
CA PHE A 52 3.76 -21.85 7.41
C PHE A 52 3.23 -23.29 7.28
N ASP A 53 4.11 -24.28 7.25
CA ASP A 53 3.77 -25.69 7.10
C ASP A 53 3.04 -26.23 8.35
N ALA A 54 3.39 -25.72 9.53
CA ALA A 54 2.68 -26.04 10.79
C ALA A 54 1.31 -25.33 10.91
N GLY A 55 1.08 -24.28 10.15
CA GLY A 55 -0.18 -23.52 10.12
C GLY A 55 0.07 -22.00 10.05
N ILE A 56 -0.71 -21.32 9.21
CA ILE A 56 -0.56 -19.87 9.02
C ILE A 56 -0.98 -19.12 10.30
N PRO A 57 -0.15 -18.23 10.85
CA PRO A 57 -0.49 -17.41 12.01
C PRO A 57 -1.74 -16.54 11.79
N GLU A 58 -2.54 -16.31 12.82
CA GLU A 58 -3.82 -15.58 12.71
C GLU A 58 -3.66 -14.16 12.13
N ALA A 59 -2.59 -13.44 12.50
CA ALA A 59 -2.31 -12.13 11.94
C ALA A 59 -2.05 -12.18 10.42
N ALA A 60 -1.37 -13.23 9.95
CA ALA A 60 -1.14 -13.43 8.52
C ALA A 60 -2.42 -13.90 7.79
N LYS A 61 -3.23 -14.76 8.40
CA LYS A 61 -4.55 -15.15 7.87
C LYS A 61 -5.46 -13.94 7.71
N ARG A 62 -5.51 -13.07 8.72
CA ARG A 62 -6.26 -11.82 8.68
C ARG A 62 -5.84 -10.97 7.48
N LEU A 63 -4.54 -10.67 7.32
CA LEU A 63 -4.07 -9.85 6.20
C LEU A 63 -4.37 -10.51 4.85
N ARG A 64 -4.21 -11.82 4.72
CA ARG A 64 -4.58 -12.56 3.49
C ARG A 64 -6.05 -12.37 3.15
N ALA A 65 -6.93 -12.47 4.14
CA ALA A 65 -8.37 -12.29 3.96
C ALA A 65 -8.71 -10.83 3.58
N GLU A 66 -8.08 -9.85 4.25
CA GLU A 66 -8.26 -8.43 3.95
C GLU A 66 -7.84 -8.09 2.51
N VAL A 67 -6.66 -8.58 2.07
CA VAL A 67 -6.20 -8.39 0.68
C VAL A 67 -7.12 -9.11 -0.30
N ALA A 68 -7.57 -10.32 0.01
CA ALA A 68 -8.50 -11.06 -0.86
C ALA A 68 -9.82 -10.33 -1.06
N ALA A 69 -10.39 -9.77 0.03
CA ALA A 69 -11.69 -9.09 0.02
C ALA A 69 -11.65 -7.67 -0.59
N ALA A 70 -10.46 -7.06 -0.71
CA ALA A 70 -10.31 -5.74 -1.29
C ALA A 70 -10.39 -5.76 -2.82
N ASP A 71 -11.04 -4.76 -3.41
CA ASP A 71 -11.07 -4.52 -4.86
C ASP A 71 -9.72 -3.99 -5.36
N GLY A 72 -8.95 -3.31 -4.51
CA GLY A 72 -7.61 -2.82 -4.79
C GLY A 72 -6.80 -2.57 -3.53
N VAL A 73 -5.48 -2.46 -3.66
CA VAL A 73 -4.58 -2.18 -2.53
C VAL A 73 -3.81 -0.89 -2.78
N LEU A 74 -3.78 0.01 -1.79
CA LEU A 74 -3.00 1.24 -1.80
C LEU A 74 -1.81 1.10 -0.84
N ILE A 75 -0.59 1.10 -1.37
CA ILE A 75 0.64 0.95 -0.58
C ILE A 75 1.33 2.29 -0.36
N ALA A 76 1.56 2.64 0.90
CA ALA A 76 2.38 3.78 1.32
C ALA A 76 3.70 3.25 1.90
N SER A 77 4.84 3.49 1.24
CA SER A 77 6.12 2.94 1.71
C SER A 77 7.18 4.01 1.95
N PRO A 78 7.87 4.00 3.10
CA PRO A 78 9.15 4.67 3.22
C PRO A 78 10.22 3.89 2.44
N GLU A 79 11.33 4.55 2.13
CA GLU A 79 12.51 3.92 1.55
C GLU A 79 13.56 3.70 2.65
N TYR A 80 13.94 2.46 2.92
CA TYR A 80 15.03 2.09 3.83
C TYR A 80 16.13 1.39 3.04
N ASN A 81 17.31 1.97 3.06
CA ASN A 81 18.48 1.39 2.37
C ASN A 81 18.18 1.03 0.90
N PHE A 82 17.56 1.97 0.16
CA PHE A 82 17.20 1.83 -1.25
C PHE A 82 16.05 0.85 -1.56
N SER A 83 15.42 0.24 -0.55
CA SER A 83 14.39 -0.78 -0.73
C SER A 83 13.18 -0.56 0.20
N LEU A 84 12.25 -1.52 0.18
CA LEU A 84 11.10 -1.53 1.09
C LEU A 84 11.52 -1.95 2.49
N THR A 85 10.67 -1.63 3.47
CA THR A 85 10.91 -2.04 4.85
C THR A 85 10.77 -3.54 5.03
N ALA A 86 11.46 -4.10 6.03
CA ALA A 86 11.32 -5.49 6.40
C ALA A 86 9.85 -5.87 6.72
N ALA A 87 9.10 -4.99 7.41
CA ALA A 87 7.70 -5.22 7.74
C ALA A 87 6.80 -5.34 6.51
N LEU A 88 6.99 -4.44 5.52
CA LEU A 88 6.22 -4.50 4.28
C LEU A 88 6.57 -5.72 3.44
N LYS A 89 7.88 -6.04 3.33
CA LYS A 89 8.32 -7.24 2.62
C LYS A 89 7.74 -8.50 3.24
N ASN A 90 7.80 -8.60 4.57
CA ASN A 90 7.24 -9.70 5.34
C ASN A 90 5.72 -9.86 5.10
N ALA A 91 4.98 -8.76 5.14
CA ALA A 91 3.54 -8.77 4.85
C ALA A 91 3.24 -9.28 3.43
N ILE A 92 4.01 -8.82 2.44
CA ILE A 92 3.88 -9.29 1.05
C ILE A 92 4.18 -10.79 0.95
N ASP A 93 5.22 -11.27 1.61
CA ASP A 93 5.63 -12.67 1.58
C ASP A 93 4.56 -13.60 2.15
N TRP A 94 3.98 -13.27 3.31
CA TRP A 94 2.89 -14.05 3.89
C TRP A 94 1.66 -14.13 3.00
N VAL A 95 1.29 -13.03 2.35
CA VAL A 95 0.10 -12.97 1.48
C VAL A 95 0.32 -13.68 0.15
N SER A 96 1.57 -13.78 -0.32
CA SER A 96 1.92 -14.39 -1.61
C SER A 96 2.01 -15.92 -1.58
N ARG A 97 1.83 -16.57 -0.43
CA ARG A 97 1.97 -18.05 -0.34
C ARG A 97 0.75 -18.78 -0.85
N PRO A 98 0.92 -19.96 -1.54
CA PRO A 98 -0.18 -20.81 -1.95
C PRO A 98 -0.87 -21.45 -0.71
N PRO A 99 -2.05 -22.10 -0.89
CA PRO A 99 -2.95 -21.93 -2.02
C PRO A 99 -3.65 -20.56 -1.95
N ASN A 100 -4.22 -20.12 -3.08
CA ASN A 100 -5.04 -18.89 -3.14
C ASN A 100 -4.26 -17.63 -2.72
N GLN A 101 -3.09 -17.41 -3.30
CA GLN A 101 -2.34 -16.17 -3.06
C GLN A 101 -3.16 -14.93 -3.47
N SER A 102 -3.35 -14.00 -2.54
CA SER A 102 -4.33 -12.91 -2.70
C SER A 102 -3.81 -11.73 -3.54
N TRP A 103 -2.54 -11.74 -3.95
CA TRP A 103 -1.97 -10.73 -4.84
C TRP A 103 -2.28 -10.96 -6.31
N GLN A 104 -2.60 -12.22 -6.69
CA GLN A 104 -2.89 -12.54 -8.09
C GLN A 104 -4.04 -11.69 -8.63
N ASP A 105 -3.79 -11.03 -9.75
CA ASP A 105 -4.73 -10.10 -10.42
C ASP A 105 -5.20 -8.92 -9.57
N LYS A 106 -4.53 -8.64 -8.43
CA LYS A 106 -4.88 -7.54 -7.54
C LYS A 106 -4.40 -6.19 -8.12
N PRO A 107 -5.33 -5.22 -8.34
CA PRO A 107 -4.96 -3.85 -8.66
C PRO A 107 -4.25 -3.20 -7.48
N VAL A 108 -3.10 -2.56 -7.73
CA VAL A 108 -2.30 -1.90 -6.69
C VAL A 108 -1.94 -0.49 -7.13
N ALA A 109 -2.08 0.49 -6.23
CA ALA A 109 -1.47 1.81 -6.38
C ALA A 109 -0.39 1.99 -5.30
N ILE A 110 0.65 2.75 -5.63
CA ILE A 110 1.80 2.97 -4.74
C ILE A 110 2.08 4.46 -4.64
N PHE A 111 2.37 4.93 -3.43
CA PHE A 111 3.07 6.19 -3.20
C PHE A 111 4.12 6.01 -2.10
N SER A 112 5.03 6.96 -1.99
CA SER A 112 6.11 6.90 -1.00
C SER A 112 6.32 8.25 -0.33
N VAL A 113 6.67 8.23 0.96
CA VAL A 113 6.99 9.41 1.75
C VAL A 113 8.34 9.23 2.41
N SER A 114 9.25 10.18 2.21
CA SER A 114 10.60 10.17 2.77
C SER A 114 11.01 11.55 3.24
N ALA A 115 11.91 11.62 4.22
CA ALA A 115 12.49 12.87 4.67
C ALA A 115 13.45 13.48 3.61
N GLY A 116 14.08 12.62 2.80
CA GLY A 116 15.00 13.06 1.75
C GLY A 116 14.26 13.60 0.51
N PRO A 117 14.97 14.31 -0.38
CA PRO A 117 14.38 14.97 -1.55
C PRO A 117 13.80 13.99 -2.57
N MET A 118 14.32 12.76 -2.64
CA MET A 118 13.89 11.76 -3.61
C MET A 118 12.49 11.15 -3.32
N GLY A 119 11.91 11.44 -2.15
CA GLY A 119 10.56 11.00 -1.82
C GLY A 119 10.34 9.48 -1.81
N GLY A 120 11.41 8.68 -1.75
CA GLY A 120 11.30 7.23 -1.81
C GLY A 120 11.11 6.67 -3.23
N ALA A 121 11.67 7.33 -4.24
CA ALA A 121 11.51 6.88 -5.63
C ALA A 121 12.01 5.45 -5.87
N ARG A 122 13.13 5.06 -5.26
CA ARG A 122 13.75 3.74 -5.48
C ARG A 122 12.91 2.61 -4.92
N VAL A 123 12.29 2.81 -3.76
CA VAL A 123 11.41 1.78 -3.18
C VAL A 123 10.21 1.48 -4.06
N GLN A 124 9.70 2.47 -4.81
CA GLN A 124 8.58 2.21 -5.72
C GLN A 124 8.97 1.30 -6.89
N TYR A 125 10.18 1.46 -7.44
CA TYR A 125 10.67 0.55 -8.48
C TYR A 125 10.87 -0.87 -7.95
N ASP A 126 11.38 -0.99 -6.73
CA ASP A 126 11.54 -2.28 -6.08
C ASP A 126 10.18 -2.96 -5.80
N LEU A 127 9.20 -2.20 -5.30
CA LEU A 127 7.83 -2.68 -5.11
C LEU A 127 7.18 -3.13 -6.42
N ARG A 128 7.33 -2.36 -7.51
CA ARG A 128 6.79 -2.71 -8.83
C ARG A 128 7.36 -4.05 -9.32
N ARG A 129 8.66 -4.27 -9.15
CA ARG A 129 9.32 -5.52 -9.50
C ARG A 129 8.80 -6.70 -8.68
N ILE A 130 8.67 -6.53 -7.35
CA ILE A 130 8.20 -7.56 -6.43
C ILE A 130 6.73 -7.91 -6.70
N LEU A 131 5.87 -6.90 -6.81
CA LEU A 131 4.45 -7.07 -7.04
C LEU A 131 4.16 -7.68 -8.42
N GLY A 132 4.91 -7.30 -9.45
CA GLY A 132 4.81 -7.91 -10.78
C GLY A 132 5.15 -9.40 -10.77
N GLN A 133 6.16 -9.82 -9.97
CA GLN A 133 6.53 -11.24 -9.82
C GLN A 133 5.41 -12.10 -9.21
N ILE A 134 4.56 -11.52 -8.39
CA ILE A 134 3.42 -12.20 -7.75
C ILE A 134 2.08 -11.88 -8.42
N TRP A 135 2.14 -11.41 -9.68
CA TRP A 135 1.02 -11.15 -10.59
C TRP A 135 0.05 -10.07 -10.11
N ALA A 136 0.48 -9.14 -9.27
CA ALA A 136 -0.30 -7.95 -8.97
C ALA A 136 -0.17 -6.89 -10.08
N HIS A 137 -1.23 -6.15 -10.34
CA HIS A 137 -1.30 -5.14 -11.40
C HIS A 137 -1.09 -3.75 -10.84
N VAL A 138 0.15 -3.28 -10.83
CA VAL A 138 0.48 -1.96 -10.31
C VAL A 138 0.09 -0.87 -11.30
N LEU A 139 -0.67 0.13 -10.83
CA LEU A 139 -0.99 1.34 -11.60
C LEU A 139 0.32 2.01 -12.07
N PRO A 140 0.53 2.16 -13.40
CA PRO A 140 1.80 2.66 -13.90
C PRO A 140 1.98 4.16 -13.64
N ARG A 141 0.90 4.96 -13.66
CA ARG A 141 0.89 6.42 -13.48
C ARG A 141 -0.43 6.89 -12.86
N PRO A 142 -0.41 8.06 -12.14
CA PRO A 142 0.77 8.85 -11.80
C PRO A 142 1.68 8.16 -10.77
N GLU A 143 2.97 8.51 -10.77
CA GLU A 143 3.89 8.15 -9.70
C GLU A 143 3.94 9.30 -8.69
N VAL A 144 3.77 9.01 -7.41
CA VAL A 144 3.75 10.05 -6.35
C VAL A 144 4.87 9.79 -5.36
N PHE A 145 5.89 10.65 -5.40
CA PHE A 145 7.06 10.64 -4.52
C PHE A 145 7.01 11.87 -3.62
N ILE A 146 6.80 11.68 -2.32
CA ILE A 146 6.66 12.77 -1.35
C ILE A 146 7.98 12.94 -0.60
N GLY A 147 8.83 13.84 -1.08
CA GLY A 147 10.08 14.22 -0.43
C GLY A 147 9.89 15.35 0.59
N ALA A 148 10.96 15.63 1.36
CA ALA A 148 10.98 16.68 2.37
C ALA A 148 9.78 16.62 3.33
N SER A 149 9.44 15.43 3.79
CA SER A 149 8.18 15.15 4.49
C SER A 149 7.93 16.04 5.72
N ALA A 150 8.98 16.45 6.44
CA ALA A 150 8.83 17.27 7.65
C ALA A 150 8.12 18.61 7.41
N SER A 151 8.20 19.17 6.20
CA SER A 151 7.55 20.46 5.85
C SER A 151 6.12 20.29 5.31
N LYS A 152 5.63 19.08 5.16
CA LYS A 152 4.35 18.78 4.50
C LYS A 152 3.23 18.36 5.45
N PHE A 153 3.59 18.14 6.72
CA PHE A 153 2.66 17.71 7.75
C PHE A 153 2.76 18.65 8.94
N ASP A 154 1.63 18.91 9.59
CA ASP A 154 1.59 19.68 10.83
C ASP A 154 2.06 18.86 12.05
N ALA A 155 2.14 19.52 13.22
CA ALA A 155 2.56 18.88 14.46
C ALA A 155 1.61 17.75 14.93
N GLN A 156 0.39 17.72 14.44
CA GLN A 156 -0.59 16.65 14.67
C GLN A 156 -0.49 15.51 13.64
N GLY A 157 0.44 15.62 12.70
CA GLY A 157 0.64 14.64 11.64
C GLY A 157 -0.40 14.71 10.52
N ARG A 158 -1.14 15.81 10.36
CA ARG A 158 -2.07 16.00 9.24
C ARG A 158 -1.32 16.53 8.03
N LEU A 159 -1.63 16.00 6.85
CA LEU A 159 -1.07 16.46 5.59
C LEU A 159 -1.66 17.85 5.23
N THR A 160 -0.82 18.87 5.27
CA THR A 160 -1.21 20.28 5.03
C THR A 160 -0.71 20.86 3.71
N ASP A 161 0.25 20.19 3.05
CA ASP A 161 0.78 20.63 1.75
C ASP A 161 -0.22 20.35 0.63
N GLU A 162 -0.79 21.43 0.07
CA GLU A 162 -1.83 21.34 -0.97
C GLU A 162 -1.33 20.69 -2.26
N THR A 163 -0.07 20.90 -2.63
CA THR A 163 0.52 20.26 -3.81
C THR A 163 0.57 18.75 -3.66
N THR A 164 0.96 18.27 -2.48
CA THR A 164 0.97 16.84 -2.16
C THR A 164 -0.45 16.26 -2.13
N ARG A 165 -1.41 16.98 -1.53
CA ARG A 165 -2.82 16.58 -1.56
C ARG A 165 -3.34 16.44 -2.98
N LYS A 166 -3.02 17.39 -3.86
CA LYS A 166 -3.39 17.34 -5.29
C LYS A 166 -2.83 16.08 -5.97
N PHE A 167 -1.53 15.79 -5.82
CA PHE A 167 -0.91 14.61 -6.44
C PHE A 167 -1.50 13.29 -5.91
N LEU A 168 -1.77 13.20 -4.61
CA LEU A 168 -2.46 12.03 -4.06
C LEU A 168 -3.89 11.92 -4.59
N GLY A 169 -4.62 13.03 -4.72
CA GLY A 169 -5.95 13.05 -5.33
C GLY A 169 -5.93 12.55 -6.78
N GLU A 170 -4.95 12.98 -7.58
CA GLU A 170 -4.75 12.49 -8.96
C GLU A 170 -4.43 10.98 -9.00
N LEU A 171 -3.61 10.48 -8.06
CA LEU A 171 -3.34 9.05 -7.93
C LEU A 171 -4.63 8.26 -7.65
N LEU A 172 -5.43 8.72 -6.69
CA LEU A 172 -6.69 8.08 -6.31
C LEU A 172 -7.72 8.12 -7.44
N ALA A 173 -7.82 9.25 -8.16
CA ALA A 173 -8.68 9.39 -9.33
C ALA A 173 -8.27 8.44 -10.47
N GLY A 174 -6.97 8.23 -10.67
CA GLY A 174 -6.46 7.25 -11.64
C GLY A 174 -6.63 5.80 -11.18
N PHE A 175 -6.64 5.56 -9.86
CA PHE A 175 -6.75 4.21 -9.32
C PHE A 175 -8.15 3.62 -9.48
N LYS A 176 -9.21 4.41 -9.40
CA LYS A 176 -10.60 3.96 -9.62
C LYS A 176 -10.80 3.26 -10.97
N PRO A 177 -10.53 3.90 -12.12
CA PRO A 177 -10.68 3.24 -13.42
C PRO A 177 -9.69 2.07 -13.59
N TRP A 178 -8.52 2.11 -12.94
CA TRP A 178 -7.59 0.97 -12.95
C TRP A 178 -8.18 -0.27 -12.30
N ILE A 179 -8.80 -0.13 -11.12
CA ILE A 179 -9.49 -1.23 -10.44
C ILE A 179 -10.59 -1.80 -11.36
N LEU A 180 -11.46 -0.94 -11.88
CA LEU A 180 -12.55 -1.37 -12.76
C LEU A 180 -12.06 -2.10 -14.01
N ARG A 181 -10.97 -1.63 -14.61
CA ARG A 181 -10.36 -2.27 -15.79
C ARG A 181 -9.84 -3.67 -15.49
N MET A 182 -9.31 -3.91 -14.29
CA MET A 182 -8.79 -5.23 -13.90
C MET A 182 -9.92 -6.20 -13.53
N GLN A 183 -11.07 -5.73 -13.06
CA GLN A 183 -12.23 -6.56 -12.75
C GLN A 183 -12.93 -7.13 -14.02
N VAL A 184 -12.89 -6.42 -15.14
CA VAL A 184 -13.53 -6.85 -16.40
C VAL A 184 -12.85 -8.10 -17.02
N LYS A 185 -11.68 -8.51 -16.54
CA LYS A 185 -10.93 -9.66 -17.06
C LYS A 185 -11.18 -10.99 -16.33
N LYS A 186 -12.16 -11.02 -15.42
CA LYS A 186 -12.53 -12.26 -14.69
C LYS A 186 -13.70 -13.00 -15.36
#